data_5691bd881d3183381711b24c2259de24
#
_entry.id   5691bd881d3183381711b24c2259de24
#
_cell.length_a   1.000
_cell.length_b   1.000
_cell.length_c   1.000
_cell.angle_alpha   90.00
_cell.angle_beta   90.00
_cell.angle_gamma   90.00
#
_symmetry.space_group_name_H-M   'P 1'
#
loop_
_entity.id
_entity.type
_entity.pdbx_description
1 polymer ?
#
loop_
_entity_poly.entity_id
_entity_poly.type
_entity_poly.pdbx_seq_one_letter_code
_entity_poly.pdbx_strand_id
1 'polypeptide(L)'
;MAVENPVLTIPFLFAGYDCVVIIIIHLVTNALALFINIIYCWKTLKVRFDLKEKDTKLLRDVSIFAGFIIIQGVSDQINWQLDKFILARTHGTEEISIYTVGATFNKYFLMFSGALSNVFIAQINKLQARNDKEGLNDLFIRSSRIFSYFIWFFVIAFVLFGEKFVVRWAGKDYESSFIVGTLLMLPVTASLTMGLGQDIARAMNKHRLQILINLGICVVNAIVSIPLAIKWGAVGSAVGTFLAEILMCIIAEPIYYIKVLGLDVKNMAIELLKIVPGIVLPIAFGISINLLKLLKAEYANIIFWGIIFAAIYFISMWIFALNQSEKSTIRNIFAKFSKQNK
;
A
#
# COMPACT_ATOMS: atom_id res chain seq x y z
N MET A 1 -0.24 -13.77 -13.76
CA MET A 1 0.81 -12.74 -13.99
C MET A 1 1.87 -12.65 -12.89
N ALA A 2 1.55 -12.57 -11.60
CA ALA A 2 2.58 -12.44 -10.55
C ALA A 2 3.48 -13.68 -10.36
N VAL A 3 2.99 -14.87 -10.64
CA VAL A 3 3.72 -16.14 -10.48
C VAL A 3 4.28 -16.65 -11.82
N GLU A 4 3.63 -16.34 -12.92
CA GLU A 4 4.02 -16.79 -14.26
C GLU A 4 5.36 -16.19 -14.72
N ASN A 5 5.59 -14.91 -14.43
CA ASN A 5 6.80 -14.22 -14.83
C ASN A 5 8.07 -14.79 -14.16
N PRO A 6 8.14 -15.00 -12.83
CA PRO A 6 9.30 -15.63 -12.21
C PRO A 6 9.54 -17.06 -12.73
N VAL A 7 8.50 -17.87 -12.88
CA VAL A 7 8.62 -19.27 -13.35
C VAL A 7 9.21 -19.35 -14.76
N LEU A 8 8.80 -18.45 -15.66
CA LEU A 8 9.34 -18.37 -17.02
C LEU A 8 10.73 -17.73 -17.07
N THR A 9 11.03 -16.75 -16.22
CA THR A 9 12.28 -15.99 -16.25
C THR A 9 13.46 -16.74 -15.65
N ILE A 10 13.24 -17.47 -14.53
CA ILE A 10 14.30 -18.17 -13.80
C ILE A 10 15.10 -19.14 -14.68
N PRO A 11 14.51 -20.02 -15.51
CA PRO A 11 15.26 -20.94 -16.35
C PRO A 11 16.18 -20.24 -17.36
N PHE A 12 15.73 -19.12 -17.93
CA PHE A 12 16.53 -18.35 -18.90
C PHE A 12 17.72 -17.62 -18.25
N LEU A 13 17.53 -17.14 -17.01
CA LEU A 13 18.63 -16.55 -16.23
C LEU A 13 19.69 -17.60 -15.89
N PHE A 14 19.28 -18.84 -15.51
CA PHE A 14 20.21 -19.93 -15.29
C PHE A 14 20.94 -20.38 -16.57
N ALA A 15 20.33 -20.18 -17.73
CA ALA A 15 20.94 -20.46 -19.03
C ALA A 15 21.92 -19.35 -19.47
N GLY A 16 22.12 -18.30 -18.66
CA GLY A 16 23.10 -17.23 -18.92
C GLY A 16 22.60 -16.13 -19.86
N TYR A 17 21.30 -16.00 -20.07
CA TYR A 17 20.73 -14.92 -20.88
C TYR A 17 20.66 -13.61 -20.09
N ASP A 18 20.84 -12.48 -20.78
CA ASP A 18 20.82 -11.13 -20.22
C ASP A 18 19.40 -10.62 -19.87
N CYS A 19 19.36 -9.45 -19.21
CA CYS A 19 18.11 -8.76 -18.85
C CYS A 19 17.15 -8.52 -20.01
N VAL A 20 17.61 -8.51 -21.25
CA VAL A 20 16.79 -8.37 -22.47
C VAL A 20 15.73 -9.48 -22.57
N VAL A 21 16.09 -10.71 -22.19
CA VAL A 21 15.16 -11.84 -22.21
C VAL A 21 14.01 -11.65 -21.24
N ILE A 22 14.24 -11.03 -20.08
CA ILE A 22 13.19 -10.71 -19.10
C ILE A 22 12.15 -9.78 -19.74
N ILE A 23 12.61 -8.76 -20.45
CA ILE A 23 11.73 -7.80 -21.14
C ILE A 23 10.91 -8.50 -22.22
N ILE A 24 11.53 -9.37 -23.00
CA ILE A 24 10.84 -10.15 -24.05
C ILE A 24 9.78 -11.07 -23.46
N ILE A 25 10.10 -11.79 -22.37
CA ILE A 25 9.14 -12.65 -21.66
C ILE A 25 7.94 -11.84 -21.18
N HIS A 26 8.18 -10.68 -20.56
CA HIS A 26 7.12 -9.79 -20.12
C HIS A 26 6.24 -9.30 -21.29
N LEU A 27 6.85 -8.94 -22.41
CA LEU A 27 6.12 -8.48 -23.59
C LEU A 27 5.25 -9.59 -24.18
N VAL A 28 5.80 -10.79 -24.33
CA VAL A 28 5.06 -11.96 -24.85
C VAL A 28 3.92 -12.36 -23.92
N THR A 29 4.15 -12.41 -22.61
CA THR A 29 3.13 -12.79 -21.62
C THR A 29 1.98 -11.80 -21.60
N ASN A 30 2.28 -10.49 -21.67
CA ASN A 30 1.25 -9.45 -21.73
C ASN A 30 0.48 -9.48 -23.07
N ALA A 31 1.16 -9.73 -24.21
CA ALA A 31 0.52 -9.87 -25.50
C ALA A 31 -0.43 -11.07 -25.55
N LEU A 32 -0.01 -12.22 -25.00
CA LEU A 32 -0.86 -13.42 -24.89
C LEU A 32 -2.09 -13.15 -24.01
N ALA A 33 -1.92 -12.50 -22.84
CA ALA A 33 -3.03 -12.15 -21.98
C ALA A 33 -4.03 -11.23 -22.67
N LEU A 34 -3.53 -10.23 -23.41
CA LEU A 34 -4.38 -9.33 -24.22
C LEU A 34 -5.16 -10.11 -25.29
N PHE A 35 -4.51 -11.02 -25.99
CA PHE A 35 -5.14 -11.83 -27.03
C PHE A 35 -6.23 -12.75 -26.45
N ILE A 36 -5.97 -13.40 -25.31
CA ILE A 36 -6.96 -14.21 -24.60
C ILE A 36 -8.17 -13.36 -24.18
N ASN A 37 -7.95 -12.17 -23.64
CA ASN A 37 -9.02 -11.26 -23.26
C ASN A 37 -9.86 -10.81 -24.44
N ILE A 38 -9.26 -10.51 -25.60
CA ILE A 38 -9.99 -10.16 -26.83
C ILE A 38 -10.88 -11.34 -27.28
N ILE A 39 -10.34 -12.56 -27.30
CA ILE A 39 -11.12 -13.75 -27.67
C ILE A 39 -12.28 -13.97 -26.69
N TYR A 40 -12.05 -13.79 -25.40
CA TYR A 40 -13.08 -13.92 -24.37
C TYR A 40 -14.20 -12.87 -24.55
N CYS A 41 -13.84 -11.61 -24.80
CA CYS A 41 -14.81 -10.56 -25.08
C CYS A 41 -15.66 -10.87 -26.32
N TRP A 42 -15.04 -11.35 -27.39
CA TRP A 42 -15.76 -11.69 -28.63
C TRP A 42 -16.65 -12.92 -28.50
N LYS A 43 -16.11 -14.03 -27.93
CA LYS A 43 -16.83 -15.32 -27.88
C LYS A 43 -17.84 -15.39 -26.73
N THR A 44 -17.47 -14.91 -25.54
CA THR A 44 -18.28 -15.09 -24.33
C THR A 44 -19.20 -13.90 -24.09
N LEU A 45 -18.66 -12.68 -24.15
CA LEU A 45 -19.44 -11.47 -23.91
C LEU A 45 -20.17 -10.97 -25.15
N LYS A 46 -19.88 -11.55 -26.33
CA LYS A 46 -20.49 -11.19 -27.64
C LYS A 46 -20.48 -9.67 -27.90
N VAL A 47 -19.43 -8.97 -27.44
CA VAL A 47 -19.26 -7.53 -27.67
C VAL A 47 -19.13 -7.28 -29.15
N ARG A 48 -20.01 -6.45 -29.73
CA ARG A 48 -19.95 -5.99 -31.11
C ARG A 48 -19.55 -4.52 -31.13
N PHE A 49 -18.59 -4.18 -31.95
CA PHE A 49 -18.24 -2.79 -32.19
C PHE A 49 -19.14 -2.24 -33.30
N ASP A 50 -20.10 -1.39 -32.93
CA ASP A 50 -20.88 -0.63 -33.92
C ASP A 50 -20.33 0.80 -33.96
N LEU A 51 -19.57 1.09 -35.02
CA LEU A 51 -18.98 2.40 -35.24
C LEU A 51 -20.01 3.43 -35.77
N LYS A 52 -21.24 3.00 -36.10
CA LYS A 52 -22.27 3.89 -36.61
C LYS A 52 -23.04 4.60 -35.48
N GLU A 53 -23.18 3.98 -34.32
CA GLU A 53 -23.78 4.61 -33.14
C GLU A 53 -22.75 5.49 -32.43
N LYS A 54 -22.74 6.78 -32.74
CA LYS A 54 -21.87 7.76 -32.06
C LYS A 54 -22.67 8.53 -31.01
N ASP A 55 -22.65 8.09 -29.78
CA ASP A 55 -23.10 8.92 -28.65
C ASP A 55 -21.97 9.87 -28.24
N THR A 56 -22.01 11.09 -28.78
CA THR A 56 -21.02 12.14 -28.49
C THR A 56 -21.03 12.58 -27.02
N LYS A 57 -22.17 12.48 -26.35
CA LYS A 57 -22.29 12.82 -24.93
C LYS A 57 -21.58 11.78 -24.08
N LEU A 58 -21.82 10.51 -24.34
CA LEU A 58 -21.14 9.40 -23.67
C LEU A 58 -19.63 9.44 -23.92
N LEU A 59 -19.20 9.68 -25.16
CA LEU A 59 -17.78 9.84 -25.50
C LEU A 59 -17.13 10.98 -24.71
N ARG A 60 -17.80 12.13 -24.61
CA ARG A 60 -17.31 13.26 -23.83
C ARG A 60 -17.17 12.90 -22.34
N ASP A 61 -18.19 12.28 -21.76
CA ASP A 61 -18.18 11.93 -20.33
C ASP A 61 -17.11 10.89 -20.01
N VAL A 62 -16.95 9.88 -20.86
CA VAL A 62 -15.87 8.88 -20.75
C VAL A 62 -14.50 9.53 -20.93
N SER A 63 -14.33 10.44 -21.88
CA SER A 63 -13.05 11.12 -22.13
C SER A 63 -12.65 12.00 -20.96
N ILE A 64 -13.60 12.72 -20.34
CA ILE A 64 -13.32 13.54 -19.14
C ILE A 64 -12.91 12.63 -17.97
N PHE A 65 -13.64 11.54 -17.74
CA PHE A 65 -13.32 10.56 -16.70
C PHE A 65 -11.93 9.93 -16.92
N ALA A 66 -11.66 9.46 -18.13
CA ALA A 66 -10.37 8.89 -18.52
C ALA A 66 -9.23 9.89 -18.39
N GLY A 67 -9.47 11.17 -18.73
CA GLY A 67 -8.48 12.24 -18.56
C GLY A 67 -8.02 12.39 -17.11
N PHE A 68 -8.92 12.37 -16.15
CA PHE A 68 -8.55 12.42 -14.72
C PHE A 68 -7.77 11.17 -14.26
N ILE A 69 -8.14 9.98 -14.76
CA ILE A 69 -7.40 8.75 -14.46
C ILE A 69 -5.97 8.81 -15.05
N ILE A 70 -5.82 9.33 -16.26
CA ILE A 70 -4.50 9.52 -16.90
C ILE A 70 -3.65 10.49 -16.07
N ILE A 71 -4.22 11.62 -15.66
CA ILE A 71 -3.53 12.60 -14.80
C ILE A 71 -3.08 11.94 -13.50
N GLN A 72 -3.94 11.15 -12.86
CA GLN A 72 -3.57 10.42 -11.65
C GLN A 72 -2.42 9.44 -11.94
N GLY A 73 -2.52 8.62 -12.98
CA GLY A 73 -1.48 7.66 -13.33
C GLY A 73 -0.13 8.31 -13.64
N VAL A 74 -0.13 9.46 -14.31
CA VAL A 74 1.08 10.25 -14.57
C VAL A 74 1.64 10.81 -13.26
N SER A 75 0.80 11.35 -12.37
CA SER A 75 1.22 11.84 -11.06
C SER A 75 1.83 10.73 -10.21
N ASP A 76 1.20 9.57 -10.16
CA ASP A 76 1.70 8.40 -9.44
C ASP A 76 3.05 7.96 -10.01
N GLN A 77 3.19 7.90 -11.34
CA GLN A 77 4.44 7.52 -11.99
C GLN A 77 5.56 8.52 -11.73
N ILE A 78 5.27 9.82 -11.75
CA ILE A 78 6.24 10.87 -11.38
C ILE A 78 6.66 10.66 -9.92
N ASN A 79 5.72 10.52 -9.00
CA ASN A 79 6.00 10.36 -7.58
C ASN A 79 6.87 9.12 -7.30
N TRP A 80 6.63 7.99 -7.99
CA TRP A 80 7.41 6.77 -7.84
C TRP A 80 8.82 6.81 -8.48
N GLN A 81 9.02 7.60 -9.51
CA GLN A 81 10.29 7.64 -10.26
C GLN A 81 11.11 8.89 -9.96
N LEU A 82 10.50 9.94 -9.42
CA LEU A 82 11.14 11.23 -9.18
C LEU A 82 12.41 11.08 -8.34
N ASP A 83 12.32 10.39 -7.21
CA ASP A 83 13.43 10.20 -6.29
C ASP A 83 14.60 9.49 -6.97
N LYS A 84 14.33 8.43 -7.74
CA LYS A 84 15.36 7.71 -8.50
C LYS A 84 16.00 8.58 -9.57
N PHE A 85 15.20 9.43 -10.23
CA PHE A 85 15.72 10.36 -11.24
C PHE A 85 16.63 11.42 -10.61
N ILE A 86 16.25 11.96 -9.46
CA ILE A 86 17.06 12.92 -8.70
C ILE A 86 18.40 12.26 -8.28
N LEU A 87 18.32 11.06 -7.69
CA LEU A 87 19.50 10.32 -7.24
C LEU A 87 20.44 9.94 -8.40
N ALA A 88 19.88 9.57 -9.56
CA ALA A 88 20.67 9.28 -10.74
C ALA A 88 21.54 10.47 -11.19
N ARG A 89 21.00 11.68 -11.02
CA ARG A 89 21.69 12.93 -11.42
C ARG A 89 22.67 13.44 -10.37
N THR A 90 22.46 13.11 -9.10
CA THR A 90 23.21 13.70 -7.97
C THR A 90 24.25 12.77 -7.39
N HIS A 91 23.98 11.48 -7.27
CA HIS A 91 24.81 10.52 -6.51
C HIS A 91 25.14 9.23 -7.28
N GLY A 92 24.47 8.97 -8.42
CA GLY A 92 24.73 7.78 -9.24
C GLY A 92 23.95 6.53 -8.83
N THR A 93 24.38 5.37 -9.34
CA THR A 93 23.62 4.11 -9.29
C THR A 93 23.57 3.45 -7.91
N GLU A 94 24.56 3.69 -7.06
CA GLU A 94 24.63 3.12 -5.71
C GLU A 94 23.48 3.62 -4.84
N GLU A 95 23.28 4.93 -4.76
CA GLU A 95 22.19 5.55 -4.00
C GLU A 95 20.80 5.19 -4.55
N ILE A 96 20.68 5.03 -5.88
CA ILE A 96 19.43 4.52 -6.49
C ILE A 96 19.14 3.11 -6.00
N SER A 97 20.16 2.26 -5.88
CA SER A 97 20.00 0.88 -5.43
C SER A 97 19.55 0.83 -3.97
N ILE A 98 20.18 1.64 -3.10
CA ILE A 98 19.80 1.79 -1.69
C ILE A 98 18.34 2.25 -1.57
N TYR A 99 17.95 3.30 -2.31
CA TYR A 99 16.58 3.79 -2.32
C TYR A 99 15.60 2.73 -2.81
N THR A 100 15.93 2.03 -3.90
CA THR A 100 15.04 1.04 -4.52
C THR A 100 14.81 -0.16 -3.61
N VAL A 101 15.82 -0.63 -2.89
CA VAL A 101 15.68 -1.69 -1.89
C VAL A 101 14.71 -1.26 -0.78
N GLY A 102 14.88 -0.06 -0.22
CA GLY A 102 13.96 0.48 0.78
C GLY A 102 12.54 0.67 0.27
N ALA A 103 12.38 1.26 -0.93
CA ALA A 103 11.09 1.47 -1.57
C ALA A 103 10.34 0.16 -1.92
N THR A 104 11.06 -0.95 -2.10
CA THR A 104 10.46 -2.26 -2.35
C THR A 104 9.59 -2.71 -1.17
N PHE A 105 10.01 -2.48 0.06
CA PHE A 105 9.20 -2.79 1.25
C PHE A 105 7.93 -1.95 1.30
N ASN A 106 8.04 -0.65 1.02
CA ASN A 106 6.86 0.23 0.93
C ASN A 106 5.90 -0.22 -0.17
N LYS A 107 6.40 -0.65 -1.33
CA LYS A 107 5.58 -1.18 -2.42
C LYS A 107 4.76 -2.41 -1.99
N TYR A 108 5.39 -3.39 -1.35
CA TYR A 108 4.66 -4.57 -0.86
C TYR A 108 3.66 -4.23 0.23
N PHE A 109 3.99 -3.29 1.09
CA PHE A 109 3.09 -2.77 2.13
C PHE A 109 1.82 -2.14 1.53
N LEU A 110 1.98 -1.31 0.49
CA LEU A 110 0.86 -0.72 -0.27
C LEU A 110 0.00 -1.80 -0.98
N MET A 111 0.64 -2.78 -1.61
CA MET A 111 -0.07 -3.89 -2.29
C MET A 111 -0.93 -4.70 -1.31
N PHE A 112 -0.42 -4.98 -0.12
CA PHE A 112 -1.16 -5.70 0.91
C PHE A 112 -2.40 -4.92 1.36
N SER A 113 -2.25 -3.62 1.63
CA SER A 113 -3.36 -2.77 2.01
C SER A 113 -4.42 -2.64 0.91
N GLY A 114 -4.00 -2.50 -0.35
CA GLY A 114 -4.92 -2.47 -1.48
C GLY A 114 -5.75 -3.75 -1.61
N ALA A 115 -5.17 -4.91 -1.33
CA ALA A 115 -5.88 -6.18 -1.31
C ALA A 115 -6.99 -6.22 -0.24
N LEU A 116 -6.77 -5.62 0.92
CA LEU A 116 -7.77 -5.49 1.98
C LEU A 116 -8.94 -4.59 1.55
N SER A 117 -8.66 -3.45 0.91
CA SER A 117 -9.70 -2.50 0.49
C SER A 117 -10.66 -3.10 -0.54
N ASN A 118 -10.16 -3.92 -1.46
CA ASN A 118 -10.98 -4.56 -2.51
C ASN A 118 -12.16 -5.37 -1.98
N VAL A 119 -12.05 -5.94 -0.76
CA VAL A 119 -13.13 -6.71 -0.14
C VAL A 119 -14.37 -5.87 0.15
N PHE A 120 -14.20 -4.57 0.39
CA PHE A 120 -15.28 -3.67 0.80
C PHE A 120 -15.94 -2.90 -0.35
N ILE A 121 -15.38 -2.93 -1.57
CA ILE A 121 -15.88 -2.15 -2.73
C ILE A 121 -17.35 -2.46 -3.03
N ALA A 122 -17.75 -3.73 -3.01
CA ALA A 122 -19.14 -4.11 -3.27
C ALA A 122 -20.12 -3.56 -2.21
N GLN A 123 -19.68 -3.52 -0.95
CA GLN A 123 -20.47 -2.99 0.16
C GLN A 123 -20.59 -1.46 0.08
N ILE A 124 -19.50 -0.76 -0.26
CA ILE A 124 -19.50 0.70 -0.49
C ILE A 124 -20.51 1.05 -1.58
N ASN A 125 -20.45 0.40 -2.73
CA ASN A 125 -21.35 0.66 -3.86
C ASN A 125 -22.81 0.41 -3.49
N LYS A 126 -23.11 -0.64 -2.69
CA LYS A 126 -24.46 -0.94 -2.22
C LYS A 126 -24.99 0.13 -1.28
N LEU A 127 -24.18 0.59 -0.31
CA LEU A 127 -24.56 1.66 0.62
C LEU A 127 -24.74 3.00 -0.10
N GLN A 128 -23.84 3.30 -1.04
CA GLN A 128 -23.91 4.51 -1.86
C GLN A 128 -25.18 4.53 -2.74
N ALA A 129 -25.54 3.41 -3.37
CA ALA A 129 -26.76 3.30 -4.18
C ALA A 129 -28.03 3.50 -3.35
N ARG A 130 -27.99 3.25 -2.04
CA ARG A 130 -29.09 3.48 -1.07
C ARG A 130 -29.05 4.88 -0.44
N ASN A 131 -28.06 5.70 -0.75
CA ASN A 131 -27.79 6.98 -0.09
C ASN A 131 -27.64 6.85 1.45
N ASP A 132 -27.17 5.71 1.93
CA ASP A 132 -26.99 5.41 3.35
C ASP A 132 -25.67 5.98 3.85
N LYS A 133 -25.69 7.24 4.27
CA LYS A 133 -24.49 7.95 4.76
C LYS A 133 -24.03 7.44 6.13
N GLU A 134 -24.97 7.03 6.99
CA GLU A 134 -24.63 6.46 8.30
C GLU A 134 -23.93 5.12 8.13
N GLY A 135 -24.47 4.25 7.29
CA GLY A 135 -23.84 2.97 6.96
C GLY A 135 -22.45 3.13 6.32
N LEU A 136 -22.24 4.17 5.48
CA LEU A 136 -20.90 4.47 4.92
C LEU A 136 -19.91 4.93 5.99
N ASN A 137 -20.34 5.76 6.95
CA ASN A 137 -19.51 6.19 8.07
C ASN A 137 -19.15 5.02 8.99
N ASP A 138 -20.13 4.19 9.35
CA ASP A 138 -19.89 2.99 10.16
C ASP A 138 -18.91 2.03 9.47
N LEU A 139 -19.10 1.82 8.16
CA LEU A 139 -18.20 0.99 7.37
C LEU A 139 -16.78 1.58 7.35
N PHE A 140 -16.66 2.90 7.15
CA PHE A 140 -15.37 3.61 7.16
C PHE A 140 -14.63 3.44 8.49
N ILE A 141 -15.29 3.70 9.61
CA ILE A 141 -14.70 3.58 10.95
C ILE A 141 -14.30 2.13 11.26
N ARG A 142 -15.19 1.18 10.96
CA ARG A 142 -14.97 -0.23 11.22
C ARG A 142 -13.83 -0.82 10.40
N SER A 143 -13.77 -0.48 9.11
CA SER A 143 -12.67 -0.92 8.23
C SER A 143 -11.34 -0.30 8.63
N SER A 144 -11.31 0.99 9.00
CA SER A 144 -10.11 1.65 9.49
C SER A 144 -9.52 0.95 10.70
N ARG A 145 -10.35 0.46 11.64
CA ARG A 145 -9.88 -0.36 12.77
C ARG A 145 -9.27 -1.68 12.30
N ILE A 146 -9.97 -2.40 11.41
CA ILE A 146 -9.50 -3.68 10.88
C ILE A 146 -8.16 -3.50 10.13
N PHE A 147 -8.07 -2.49 9.28
CA PHE A 147 -6.83 -2.19 8.54
C PHE A 147 -5.70 -1.86 9.50
N SER A 148 -5.95 -1.08 10.54
CA SER A 148 -4.95 -0.72 11.54
C SER A 148 -4.32 -1.92 12.22
N TYR A 149 -5.06 -2.99 12.50
CA TYR A 149 -4.49 -4.21 13.10
C TYR A 149 -3.42 -4.84 12.22
N PHE A 150 -3.63 -4.89 10.90
CA PHE A 150 -2.67 -5.45 9.97
C PHE A 150 -1.54 -4.47 9.65
N ILE A 151 -1.88 -3.20 9.43
CA ILE A 151 -0.93 -2.16 9.04
C ILE A 151 0.11 -1.97 10.14
N TRP A 152 -0.31 -1.82 11.41
CA TRP A 152 0.61 -1.67 12.53
C TRP A 152 1.44 -2.93 12.78
N PHE A 153 0.92 -4.12 12.54
CA PHE A 153 1.71 -5.35 12.60
C PHE A 153 2.91 -5.29 11.66
N PHE A 154 2.69 -4.96 10.40
CA PHE A 154 3.78 -4.90 9.41
C PHE A 154 4.77 -3.77 9.68
N VAL A 155 4.29 -2.58 10.03
CA VAL A 155 5.16 -1.44 10.33
C VAL A 155 6.05 -1.72 11.53
N ILE A 156 5.47 -2.20 12.63
CA ILE A 156 6.24 -2.50 13.84
C ILE A 156 7.22 -3.65 13.58
N ALA A 157 6.78 -4.70 12.89
CA ALA A 157 7.67 -5.78 12.49
C ALA A 157 8.86 -5.26 11.65
N PHE A 158 8.60 -4.39 10.68
CA PHE A 158 9.67 -3.81 9.86
C PHE A 158 10.61 -2.91 10.69
N VAL A 159 10.08 -2.05 11.53
CA VAL A 159 10.90 -1.18 12.39
C VAL A 159 11.79 -1.98 13.35
N LEU A 160 11.30 -3.12 13.87
CA LEU A 160 12.03 -3.92 14.85
C LEU A 160 13.01 -4.91 14.22
N PHE A 161 12.66 -5.50 13.09
CA PHE A 161 13.42 -6.60 12.47
C PHE A 161 14.03 -6.22 11.12
N GLY A 162 13.57 -5.13 10.50
CA GLY A 162 13.89 -4.77 9.11
C GLY A 162 15.36 -4.50 8.87
N GLU A 163 16.08 -3.85 9.80
CA GLU A 163 17.52 -3.61 9.66
C GLU A 163 18.28 -4.92 9.47
N LYS A 164 18.08 -5.89 10.37
CA LYS A 164 18.77 -7.17 10.30
C LYS A 164 18.34 -8.01 9.10
N PHE A 165 17.07 -7.87 8.70
CA PHE A 165 16.56 -8.51 7.49
C PHE A 165 17.20 -7.91 6.22
N VAL A 166 17.27 -6.59 6.10
CA VAL A 166 17.89 -5.90 4.94
C VAL A 166 19.36 -6.28 4.83
N VAL A 167 20.10 -6.21 5.93
CA VAL A 167 21.52 -6.59 5.95
C VAL A 167 21.72 -8.06 5.53
N ARG A 168 20.83 -8.97 5.93
CA ARG A 168 20.92 -10.38 5.56
C ARG A 168 20.51 -10.65 4.13
N TRP A 169 19.49 -9.94 3.63
CA TRP A 169 18.90 -10.15 2.31
C TRP A 169 19.65 -9.43 1.19
N ALA A 170 19.94 -8.14 1.39
CA ALA A 170 20.57 -7.30 0.37
C ALA A 170 22.08 -7.12 0.58
N GLY A 171 22.59 -7.33 1.79
CA GLY A 171 23.99 -7.12 2.16
C GLY A 171 24.19 -5.91 3.07
N LYS A 172 25.39 -5.79 3.66
CA LYS A 172 25.75 -4.70 4.59
C LYS A 172 25.74 -3.32 3.93
N ASP A 173 26.07 -3.25 2.68
CA ASP A 173 26.12 -1.99 1.92
C ASP A 173 24.73 -1.34 1.77
N TYR A 174 23.66 -2.13 1.97
CA TYR A 174 22.27 -1.70 1.90
C TYR A 174 21.63 -1.40 3.27
N GLU A 175 22.40 -1.30 4.36
CA GLU A 175 21.86 -1.03 5.70
C GLU A 175 21.01 0.24 5.73
N SER A 176 21.43 1.31 5.04
CA SER A 176 20.68 2.55 4.91
C SER A 176 19.31 2.41 4.23
N SER A 177 19.09 1.35 3.46
CA SER A 177 17.78 1.03 2.85
C SER A 177 16.69 0.75 3.90
N PHE A 178 17.05 0.29 5.09
CA PHE A 178 16.12 0.14 6.20
C PHE A 178 15.55 1.50 6.63
N ILE A 179 16.40 2.53 6.73
CA ILE A 179 15.98 3.89 7.08
C ILE A 179 15.05 4.44 5.99
N VAL A 180 15.41 4.28 4.71
CA VAL A 180 14.59 4.66 3.56
C VAL A 180 13.22 3.98 3.62
N GLY A 181 13.19 2.65 3.79
CA GLY A 181 11.94 1.90 3.89
C GLY A 181 11.06 2.36 5.05
N THR A 182 11.64 2.59 6.22
CA THR A 182 10.94 3.09 7.41
C THR A 182 10.34 4.48 7.17
N LEU A 183 11.11 5.41 6.60
CA LEU A 183 10.64 6.75 6.26
C LEU A 183 9.50 6.74 5.24
N LEU A 184 9.54 5.84 4.26
CA LEU A 184 8.47 5.73 3.27
C LEU A 184 7.21 5.05 3.82
N MET A 185 7.34 4.07 4.72
CA MET A 185 6.19 3.32 5.26
C MET A 185 5.43 4.07 6.35
N LEU A 186 6.13 4.81 7.22
CA LEU A 186 5.50 5.45 8.38
C LEU A 186 4.37 6.44 8.03
N PRO A 187 4.55 7.43 7.14
CA PRO A 187 3.49 8.41 6.85
C PRO A 187 2.30 7.75 6.13
N VAL A 188 2.59 6.83 5.24
CA VAL A 188 1.57 6.10 4.45
C VAL A 188 0.67 5.24 5.34
N THR A 189 1.13 4.87 6.56
CA THR A 189 0.32 4.13 7.55
C THR A 189 -1.01 4.84 7.83
N ALA A 190 -1.02 6.16 7.95
CA ALA A 190 -2.23 6.93 8.20
C ALA A 190 -3.19 6.89 7.00
N SER A 191 -2.69 7.08 5.78
CA SER A 191 -3.50 6.99 4.56
C SER A 191 -4.09 5.59 4.37
N LEU A 192 -3.28 4.53 4.55
CA LEU A 192 -3.74 3.16 4.42
C LEU A 192 -4.79 2.78 5.45
N THR A 193 -4.69 3.32 6.66
CA THR A 193 -5.72 3.15 7.70
C THR A 193 -7.05 3.76 7.26
N MET A 194 -7.03 4.89 6.55
CA MET A 194 -8.18 5.56 5.96
C MET A 194 -8.53 5.08 4.54
N GLY A 195 -7.93 3.99 4.07
CA GLY A 195 -7.94 3.57 2.67
C GLY A 195 -9.32 3.48 2.01
N LEU A 196 -10.37 3.08 2.76
CA LEU A 196 -11.73 3.09 2.25
C LEU A 196 -12.26 4.49 1.86
N GLY A 197 -11.70 5.56 2.43
CA GLY A 197 -12.09 6.93 2.07
C GLY A 197 -11.88 7.23 0.58
N GLN A 198 -10.81 6.68 -0.02
CA GLN A 198 -10.54 6.81 -1.44
C GLN A 198 -11.58 6.04 -2.29
N ASP A 199 -11.97 4.84 -1.87
CA ASP A 199 -12.97 4.04 -2.57
C ASP A 199 -14.37 4.66 -2.44
N ILE A 200 -14.70 5.22 -1.28
CA ILE A 200 -15.93 5.99 -1.06
C ILE A 200 -15.94 7.24 -1.96
N ALA A 201 -14.82 7.95 -2.09
CA ALA A 201 -14.69 9.10 -2.99
C ALA A 201 -14.96 8.73 -4.45
N ARG A 202 -14.47 7.56 -4.89
CA ARG A 202 -14.72 7.02 -6.23
C ARG A 202 -16.20 6.67 -6.41
N ALA A 203 -16.81 5.97 -5.46
CA ALA A 203 -18.22 5.60 -5.49
C ALA A 203 -19.15 6.83 -5.48
N MET A 204 -18.78 7.89 -4.77
CA MET A 204 -19.50 9.18 -4.74
C MET A 204 -19.20 10.08 -5.94
N ASN A 205 -18.33 9.65 -6.88
CA ASN A 205 -17.86 10.45 -8.03
C ASN A 205 -17.21 11.79 -7.64
N LYS A 206 -16.58 11.84 -6.46
CA LYS A 206 -15.90 13.04 -5.91
C LYS A 206 -14.37 12.96 -5.99
N HIS A 207 -13.81 11.91 -6.57
CA HIS A 207 -12.37 11.64 -6.65
C HIS A 207 -11.54 12.70 -7.38
N ARG A 208 -12.16 13.58 -8.21
CA ARG A 208 -11.45 14.61 -8.99
C ARG A 208 -10.62 15.55 -8.12
N LEU A 209 -11.21 16.03 -7.02
CA LEU A 209 -10.51 16.93 -6.10
C LEU A 209 -9.33 16.22 -5.41
N GLN A 210 -9.49 14.94 -5.07
CA GLN A 210 -8.42 14.14 -4.50
C GLN A 210 -7.23 14.01 -5.46
N ILE A 211 -7.48 13.80 -6.76
CA ILE A 211 -6.43 13.76 -7.79
C ILE A 211 -5.67 15.08 -7.84
N LEU A 212 -6.35 16.21 -7.76
CA LEU A 212 -5.71 17.53 -7.75
C LEU A 212 -4.88 17.74 -6.47
N ILE A 213 -5.36 17.29 -5.32
CA ILE A 213 -4.60 17.32 -4.07
C ILE A 213 -3.32 16.48 -4.20
N ASN A 214 -3.43 15.25 -4.72
CA ASN A 214 -2.28 14.37 -4.95
C ASN A 214 -1.25 15.01 -5.87
N LEU A 215 -1.69 15.66 -6.95
CA LEU A 215 -0.81 16.38 -7.86
C LEU A 215 -0.09 17.54 -7.14
N GLY A 216 -0.80 18.30 -6.30
CA GLY A 216 -0.20 19.34 -5.48
C GLY A 216 0.87 18.82 -4.53
N ILE A 217 0.61 17.70 -3.87
CA ILE A 217 1.57 17.03 -2.97
C ILE A 217 2.78 16.49 -3.76
N CYS A 218 2.58 15.97 -4.98
CA CYS A 218 3.69 15.56 -5.84
C CYS A 218 4.65 16.73 -6.14
N VAL A 219 4.12 17.93 -6.38
CA VAL A 219 4.94 19.14 -6.56
C VAL A 219 5.68 19.51 -5.26
N VAL A 220 5.00 19.46 -4.12
CA VAL A 220 5.63 19.71 -2.81
C VAL A 220 6.75 18.68 -2.56
N ASN A 221 6.50 17.41 -2.83
CA ASN A 221 7.50 16.35 -2.74
C ASN A 221 8.73 16.69 -3.58
N ALA A 222 8.56 17.05 -4.85
CA ALA A 222 9.66 17.44 -5.72
C ALA A 222 10.49 18.59 -5.14
N ILE A 223 9.83 19.65 -4.68
CA ILE A 223 10.49 20.86 -4.12
C ILE A 223 11.31 20.51 -2.87
N VAL A 224 10.79 19.63 -1.99
CA VAL A 224 11.44 19.27 -0.74
C VAL A 224 12.49 18.18 -0.94
N SER A 225 12.21 17.16 -1.75
CA SER A 225 13.11 16.03 -1.96
C SER A 225 14.38 16.41 -2.72
N ILE A 226 14.33 17.33 -3.70
CA ILE A 226 15.51 17.70 -4.49
C ILE A 226 16.67 18.21 -3.60
N PRO A 227 16.50 19.27 -2.77
CA PRO A 227 17.61 19.76 -1.95
C PRO A 227 18.07 18.77 -0.88
N LEU A 228 17.17 17.96 -0.33
CA LEU A 228 17.50 16.96 0.67
C LEU A 228 18.26 15.77 0.04
N ALA A 229 17.86 15.33 -1.14
CA ALA A 229 18.54 14.30 -1.88
C ALA A 229 19.96 14.71 -2.27
N ILE A 230 20.16 15.96 -2.72
CA ILE A 230 21.50 16.50 -3.03
C ILE A 230 22.42 16.44 -1.81
N LYS A 231 21.88 16.68 -0.61
CA LYS A 231 22.66 16.76 0.63
C LYS A 231 22.90 15.39 1.29
N TRP A 232 21.91 14.51 1.26
CA TRP A 232 21.89 13.28 2.06
C TRP A 232 21.58 12.01 1.23
N GLY A 233 21.67 12.06 -0.10
CA GLY A 233 21.46 10.91 -0.99
C GLY A 233 20.08 10.28 -0.85
N ALA A 234 20.03 8.95 -0.83
CA ALA A 234 18.80 8.18 -0.74
C ALA A 234 17.97 8.48 0.50
N VAL A 235 18.63 8.65 1.66
CA VAL A 235 17.96 8.99 2.90
C VAL A 235 17.34 10.37 2.82
N GLY A 236 18.04 11.35 2.21
CA GLY A 236 17.53 12.70 2.01
C GLY A 236 16.30 12.74 1.12
N SER A 237 16.30 11.98 0.03
CA SER A 237 15.12 11.81 -0.84
C SER A 237 13.94 11.23 -0.07
N ALA A 238 14.17 10.18 0.71
CA ALA A 238 13.14 9.56 1.54
C ALA A 238 12.58 10.50 2.61
N VAL A 239 13.40 11.37 3.22
CA VAL A 239 12.94 12.41 4.17
C VAL A 239 12.03 13.41 3.46
N GLY A 240 12.37 13.83 2.24
CA GLY A 240 11.51 14.74 1.47
C GLY A 240 10.15 14.14 1.17
N THR A 241 10.12 12.88 0.70
CA THR A 241 8.88 12.13 0.47
C THR A 241 8.09 11.94 1.79
N PHE A 242 8.77 11.62 2.90
CA PHE A 242 8.15 11.52 4.23
C PHE A 242 7.42 12.81 4.63
N LEU A 243 8.04 13.98 4.45
CA LEU A 243 7.43 15.26 4.80
C LEU A 243 6.22 15.58 3.90
N ALA A 244 6.32 15.30 2.60
CA ALA A 244 5.21 15.50 1.67
C ALA A 244 4.03 14.56 2.00
N GLU A 245 4.30 13.29 2.29
CA GLU A 245 3.29 12.30 2.66
C GLU A 245 2.64 12.61 4.01
N ILE A 246 3.37 13.15 5.00
CA ILE A 246 2.77 13.63 6.25
C ILE A 246 1.76 14.75 5.96
N LEU A 247 2.11 15.69 5.10
CA LEU A 247 1.20 16.78 4.71
C LEU A 247 -0.07 16.19 4.06
N MET A 248 0.08 15.19 3.20
CA MET A 248 -1.04 14.50 2.56
C MET A 248 -1.90 13.76 3.59
N CYS A 249 -1.31 12.85 4.33
CA CYS A 249 -2.04 11.87 5.15
C CYS A 249 -2.64 12.48 6.42
N ILE A 250 -1.98 13.49 7.02
CA ILE A 250 -2.42 14.07 8.29
C ILE A 250 -3.25 15.34 8.09
N ILE A 251 -3.06 16.06 6.99
CA ILE A 251 -3.73 17.34 6.76
C ILE A 251 -4.70 17.27 5.58
N ALA A 252 -4.21 16.95 4.38
CA ALA A 252 -5.01 17.09 3.17
C ALA A 252 -6.14 16.05 3.07
N GLU A 253 -5.83 14.76 3.29
CA GLU A 253 -6.83 13.68 3.24
C GLU A 253 -7.91 13.81 4.32
N PRO A 254 -7.61 14.04 5.62
CA PRO A 254 -8.63 14.21 6.63
C PRO A 254 -9.55 15.41 6.35
N ILE A 255 -9.00 16.55 5.92
CA ILE A 255 -9.80 17.72 5.56
C ILE A 255 -10.72 17.42 4.38
N TYR A 256 -10.21 16.73 3.36
CA TYR A 256 -10.99 16.31 2.20
C TYR A 256 -12.12 15.34 2.61
N TYR A 257 -11.84 14.35 3.44
CA TYR A 257 -12.83 13.38 3.90
C TYR A 257 -13.92 14.03 4.74
N ILE A 258 -13.57 14.95 5.63
CA ILE A 258 -14.55 15.68 6.45
C ILE A 258 -15.40 16.63 5.58
N LYS A 259 -14.75 17.50 4.82
CA LYS A 259 -15.46 18.61 4.14
C LYS A 259 -16.18 18.18 2.86
N VAL A 260 -15.64 17.22 2.12
CA VAL A 260 -16.17 16.84 0.80
C VAL A 260 -16.97 15.56 0.85
N LEU A 261 -16.50 14.55 1.58
CA LEU A 261 -17.22 13.26 1.67
C LEU A 261 -18.20 13.22 2.84
N GLY A 262 -18.01 14.05 3.87
CA GLY A 262 -18.84 14.05 5.07
C GLY A 262 -18.55 12.86 5.98
N LEU A 263 -17.32 12.31 5.93
CA LEU A 263 -16.91 11.20 6.78
C LEU A 263 -16.47 11.67 8.18
N ASP A 264 -16.81 10.88 9.19
CA ASP A 264 -16.48 11.19 10.59
C ASP A 264 -15.06 10.71 10.95
N VAL A 265 -14.08 11.45 10.44
CA VAL A 265 -12.65 11.20 10.70
C VAL A 265 -12.31 11.36 12.19
N LYS A 266 -13.03 12.25 12.91
CA LYS A 266 -12.79 12.47 14.34
C LYS A 266 -13.13 11.22 15.15
N ASN A 267 -14.28 10.63 14.92
CA ASN A 267 -14.68 9.41 15.61
C ASN A 267 -13.78 8.24 15.20
N MET A 268 -13.43 8.14 13.92
CA MET A 268 -12.44 7.17 13.45
C MET A 268 -11.12 7.30 14.24
N ALA A 269 -10.57 8.52 14.38
CA ALA A 269 -9.32 8.73 15.12
C ALA A 269 -9.44 8.32 16.60
N ILE A 270 -10.57 8.62 17.25
CA ILE A 270 -10.85 8.17 18.63
C ILE A 270 -10.85 6.64 18.72
N GLU A 271 -11.49 5.97 17.75
CA GLU A 271 -11.54 4.52 17.70
C GLU A 271 -10.16 3.89 17.44
N LEU A 272 -9.31 4.55 16.66
CA LEU A 272 -7.92 4.12 16.44
C LEU A 272 -7.05 4.30 17.69
N LEU A 273 -7.25 5.35 18.48
CA LEU A 273 -6.54 5.53 19.75
C LEU A 273 -6.80 4.38 20.74
N LYS A 274 -7.98 3.73 20.66
CA LYS A 274 -8.27 2.54 21.48
C LYS A 274 -7.44 1.31 21.11
N ILE A 275 -6.77 1.32 19.96
CA ILE A 275 -5.87 0.23 19.53
C ILE A 275 -4.49 0.36 20.14
N VAL A 276 -4.08 1.58 20.50
CA VAL A 276 -2.72 1.89 21.01
C VAL A 276 -2.28 0.99 22.17
N PRO A 277 -3.11 0.69 23.20
CA PRO A 277 -2.70 -0.21 24.28
C PRO A 277 -2.27 -1.59 23.81
N GLY A 278 -2.88 -2.10 22.72
CA GLY A 278 -2.50 -3.39 22.11
C GLY A 278 -1.14 -3.37 21.42
N ILE A 279 -0.66 -2.19 21.03
CA ILE A 279 0.62 -2.02 20.32
C ILE A 279 1.80 -1.92 21.30
N VAL A 280 1.59 -1.43 22.51
CA VAL A 280 2.65 -1.11 23.50
C VAL A 280 3.48 -2.35 23.84
N LEU A 281 2.83 -3.47 24.15
CA LEU A 281 3.50 -4.69 24.59
C LEU A 281 4.39 -5.31 23.49
N PRO A 282 3.95 -5.44 22.23
CA PRO A 282 4.80 -5.89 21.12
C PRO A 282 6.00 -4.98 20.87
N ILE A 283 5.83 -3.66 20.96
CA ILE A 283 6.94 -2.69 20.82
C ILE A 283 7.96 -2.88 21.95
N ALA A 284 7.50 -2.93 23.20
CA ALA A 284 8.38 -3.13 24.35
C ALA A 284 9.18 -4.44 24.23
N PHE A 285 8.53 -5.52 23.80
CA PHE A 285 9.18 -6.80 23.54
C PHE A 285 10.27 -6.67 22.46
N GLY A 286 9.97 -6.06 21.31
CA GLY A 286 10.94 -5.92 20.24
C GLY A 286 12.12 -5.02 20.60
N ILE A 287 11.87 -3.92 21.32
CA ILE A 287 12.93 -3.07 21.86
C ILE A 287 13.82 -3.87 22.81
N SER A 288 13.24 -4.67 23.70
CA SER A 288 13.99 -5.50 24.65
C SER A 288 14.93 -6.48 23.95
N ILE A 289 14.46 -7.16 22.89
CA ILE A 289 15.30 -8.08 22.10
C ILE A 289 16.47 -7.35 21.44
N ASN A 290 16.23 -6.16 20.89
CA ASN A 290 17.27 -5.36 20.26
C ASN A 290 18.30 -4.85 21.28
N LEU A 291 17.87 -4.36 22.45
CA LEU A 291 18.74 -3.90 23.51
C LEU A 291 19.59 -5.05 24.10
N LEU A 292 19.03 -6.23 24.22
CA LEU A 292 19.74 -7.43 24.67
C LEU A 292 20.61 -8.06 23.58
N LYS A 293 20.63 -7.47 22.36
CA LYS A 293 21.40 -7.94 21.19
C LYS A 293 21.13 -9.40 20.82
N LEU A 294 19.91 -9.88 21.09
CA LEU A 294 19.49 -11.24 20.77
C LEU A 294 19.15 -11.42 19.28
N LEU A 295 18.82 -10.32 18.59
CA LEU A 295 18.50 -10.33 17.18
C LEU A 295 19.78 -10.31 16.34
N LYS A 296 20.00 -11.40 15.60
CA LYS A 296 21.14 -11.57 14.67
C LYS A 296 20.67 -11.51 13.22
N ALA A 297 21.56 -11.10 12.31
CA ALA A 297 21.28 -11.08 10.88
C ALA A 297 21.37 -12.49 10.23
N GLU A 298 20.59 -13.42 10.76
CA GLU A 298 20.44 -14.80 10.32
C GLU A 298 18.96 -15.12 10.13
N TYR A 299 18.58 -15.74 9.02
CA TYR A 299 17.18 -16.02 8.72
C TYR A 299 16.48 -16.83 9.83
N ALA A 300 17.12 -17.87 10.36
CA ALA A 300 16.56 -18.68 11.43
C ALA A 300 16.28 -17.88 12.69
N ASN A 301 17.20 -16.96 13.07
CA ASN A 301 17.04 -16.08 14.24
C ASN A 301 15.91 -15.07 14.01
N ILE A 302 15.86 -14.42 12.83
CA ILE A 302 14.83 -13.45 12.50
C ILE A 302 13.45 -14.12 12.49
N ILE A 303 13.32 -15.30 11.89
CA ILE A 303 12.06 -16.05 11.84
C ILE A 303 11.63 -16.47 13.27
N PHE A 304 12.54 -16.98 14.08
CA PHE A 304 12.24 -17.41 15.45
C PHE A 304 11.66 -16.25 16.28
N TRP A 305 12.38 -15.11 16.33
CA TRP A 305 11.90 -13.94 17.07
C TRP A 305 10.68 -13.29 16.43
N GLY A 306 10.56 -13.35 15.09
CA GLY A 306 9.39 -12.90 14.35
C GLY A 306 8.12 -13.67 14.68
N ILE A 307 8.20 -14.99 14.86
CA ILE A 307 7.07 -15.83 15.29
C ILE A 307 6.64 -15.47 16.72
N ILE A 308 7.60 -15.30 17.64
CA ILE A 308 7.31 -14.89 19.02
C ILE A 308 6.67 -13.50 19.04
N PHE A 309 7.22 -12.55 18.28
CA PHE A 309 6.64 -11.22 18.12
C PHE A 309 5.19 -11.29 17.59
N ALA A 310 4.94 -12.08 16.56
CA ALA A 310 3.61 -12.25 16.01
C ALA A 310 2.63 -12.81 17.04
N ALA A 311 3.05 -13.83 17.81
CA ALA A 311 2.22 -14.39 18.87
C ALA A 311 1.90 -13.33 19.94
N ILE A 312 2.89 -12.58 20.41
CA ILE A 312 2.71 -11.50 21.39
C ILE A 312 1.80 -10.41 20.83
N TYR A 313 1.98 -10.03 19.55
CA TYR A 313 1.16 -9.03 18.89
C TYR A 313 -0.31 -9.43 18.85
N PHE A 314 -0.62 -10.61 18.35
CA PHE A 314 -2.01 -11.06 18.25
C PHE A 314 -2.66 -11.30 19.61
N ILE A 315 -1.93 -11.80 20.60
CA ILE A 315 -2.42 -11.93 21.97
C ILE A 315 -2.70 -10.56 22.59
N SER A 316 -1.77 -9.62 22.45
CA SER A 316 -1.92 -8.26 22.96
C SER A 316 -3.13 -7.54 22.32
N MET A 317 -3.27 -7.65 20.98
CA MET A 317 -4.43 -7.11 20.28
C MET A 317 -5.73 -7.74 20.74
N TRP A 318 -5.77 -9.04 20.95
CA TRP A 318 -6.94 -9.73 21.45
C TRP A 318 -7.38 -9.25 22.83
N ILE A 319 -6.43 -9.00 23.72
CA ILE A 319 -6.73 -8.61 25.12
C ILE A 319 -7.10 -7.13 25.19
N PHE A 320 -6.31 -6.24 24.59
CA PHE A 320 -6.34 -4.81 24.85
C PHE A 320 -7.00 -3.96 23.76
N ALA A 321 -7.06 -4.43 22.51
CA ALA A 321 -7.47 -3.61 21.38
C ALA A 321 -8.83 -4.02 20.77
N LEU A 322 -9.10 -5.32 20.66
CA LEU A 322 -10.32 -5.83 20.03
C LEU A 322 -11.56 -5.59 20.90
N ASN A 323 -12.61 -5.03 20.28
CA ASN A 323 -13.91 -4.87 20.92
C ASN A 323 -14.74 -6.17 20.90
N GLN A 324 -15.85 -6.21 21.64
CA GLN A 324 -16.71 -7.41 21.77
C GLN A 324 -17.29 -7.88 20.42
N SER A 325 -17.66 -6.94 19.56
CA SER A 325 -18.21 -7.25 18.22
C SER A 325 -17.14 -7.91 17.33
N GLU A 326 -15.91 -7.40 17.35
CA GLU A 326 -14.77 -7.94 16.60
C GLU A 326 -14.41 -9.35 17.10
N LYS A 327 -14.33 -9.53 18.43
CA LYS A 327 -14.11 -10.85 19.07
C LYS A 327 -15.19 -11.86 18.69
N SER A 328 -16.46 -11.44 18.68
CA SER A 328 -17.58 -12.32 18.29
C SER A 328 -17.52 -12.72 16.82
N THR A 329 -17.15 -11.79 15.94
CA THR A 329 -17.00 -12.04 14.50
C THR A 329 -15.89 -13.08 14.26
N ILE A 330 -14.74 -12.92 14.90
CA ILE A 330 -13.61 -13.87 14.78
C ILE A 330 -14.02 -15.25 15.30
N ARG A 331 -14.67 -15.33 16.46
CA ARG A 331 -15.16 -16.60 17.02
C ARG A 331 -16.15 -17.31 16.09
N ASN A 332 -17.05 -16.56 15.46
CA ASN A 332 -18.04 -17.10 14.52
C ASN A 332 -17.37 -17.66 13.25
N ILE A 333 -16.31 -17.01 12.75
CA ILE A 333 -15.51 -17.49 11.62
C ILE A 333 -14.88 -18.84 11.97
N PHE A 334 -14.16 -18.92 13.10
CA PHE A 334 -13.55 -20.17 13.55
C PHE A 334 -14.57 -21.29 13.80
N ALA A 335 -15.74 -20.96 14.37
CA ALA A 335 -16.81 -21.94 14.58
C ALA A 335 -17.38 -22.52 13.27
N LYS A 336 -17.45 -21.69 12.19
CA LYS A 336 -17.86 -22.16 10.87
C LYS A 336 -16.83 -23.12 10.24
N PHE A 337 -15.54 -22.76 10.31
CA PHE A 337 -14.47 -23.65 9.81
C PHE A 337 -14.42 -24.97 10.56
N SER A 338 -14.62 -24.97 11.89
CA SER A 338 -14.68 -26.20 12.68
C SER A 338 -15.88 -27.09 12.36
N LYS A 339 -17.01 -26.51 11.87
CA LYS A 339 -18.20 -27.28 11.46
C LYS A 339 -18.12 -27.84 10.04
N GLN A 340 -17.32 -27.24 9.16
CA GLN A 340 -17.12 -27.75 7.79
C GLN A 340 -16.12 -28.92 7.72
N ASN A 341 -15.30 -29.10 8.75
CA ASN A 341 -14.32 -30.19 8.82
C ASN A 341 -14.80 -31.38 9.69
N LYS A 342 -16.06 -31.40 10.10
CA LYS A 342 -16.76 -32.53 10.68
C LYS A 342 -17.86 -33.03 9.73
#